data_800c1f522d775720d175e2f930c249dc
#
_entry.id   800c1f522d775720d175e2f930c249dc
#
_cell.length_a   1.000
_cell.length_b   1.000
_cell.length_c   1.000
_cell.angle_alpha   90.00
_cell.angle_beta   90.00
_cell.angle_gamma   90.00
#
_symmetry.space_group_name_H-M   'P 1'
#
loop_
_entity.id
_entity.type
_entity.pdbx_description
1 polymer ?
#
loop_
_entity_poly.entity_id
_entity_poly.type
_entity_poly.pdbx_seq_one_letter_code
_entity_poly.pdbx_strand_id
1 'polypeptide(L)'
;MKLFNNTLVMLWFFMGMPSLLYGQELTAIETAELGVETLLETVIESKDFFLTDRERYFAAVEEAVSNTVDFNAVAEVVMSRYADLATAEQKQRFSDILKNTLTRFYGAALVSYNGQELVFLPSTNPEGDSRADTVVGMELRGGDSNLTLQYQMFLNENDEWKLKNLSLAGINLGRQYYTQFSALMTQHNNDIDLVLENWK
;
A
#
# COMPACT_ATOMS: atom_id res chain seq x y z
N MET A 1 24.66 74.98 -32.52
CA MET A 1 23.49 74.18 -32.84
C MET A 1 23.81 72.72 -32.41
N LYS A 2 23.40 72.35 -31.16
CA LYS A 2 23.72 71.08 -30.52
C LYS A 2 22.46 70.30 -30.45
N LEU A 3 22.44 69.16 -31.17
CA LEU A 3 21.38 68.15 -31.11
C LEU A 3 21.61 67.21 -29.90
N PHE A 4 20.69 67.25 -28.96
CA PHE A 4 20.65 66.30 -27.86
C PHE A 4 19.95 65.04 -28.35
N ASN A 5 20.67 63.89 -28.31
CA ASN A 5 20.15 62.58 -28.61
C ASN A 5 19.74 61.89 -27.29
N ASN A 6 18.42 61.76 -27.08
CA ASN A 6 17.87 61.16 -25.86
C ASN A 6 17.59 59.69 -26.11
N THR A 7 18.55 58.83 -25.69
CA THR A 7 18.40 57.41 -25.77
C THR A 7 17.65 56.90 -24.53
N LEU A 8 16.38 56.57 -24.73
CA LEU A 8 15.52 55.97 -23.71
C LEU A 8 15.89 54.49 -23.54
N VAL A 9 16.57 54.15 -22.45
CA VAL A 9 16.87 52.75 -22.07
C VAL A 9 15.64 52.18 -21.39
N MET A 10 14.91 51.30 -22.11
CA MET A 10 13.76 50.60 -21.60
C MET A 10 14.25 49.33 -20.86
N LEU A 11 14.32 49.40 -19.53
CA LEU A 11 14.65 48.26 -18.65
C LEU A 11 13.45 47.30 -18.64
N TRP A 12 13.56 46.18 -19.34
CA TRP A 12 12.63 45.08 -19.21
C TRP A 12 12.90 44.32 -17.90
N PHE A 13 12.04 44.54 -16.92
CA PHE A 13 12.02 43.79 -15.68
C PHE A 13 11.41 42.41 -16.00
N PHE A 14 12.26 41.41 -16.27
CA PHE A 14 11.85 40.04 -16.39
C PHE A 14 11.48 39.55 -14.98
N MET A 15 10.20 39.67 -14.63
CA MET A 15 9.62 39.10 -13.42
C MET A 15 9.57 37.59 -13.63
N GLY A 16 10.65 36.87 -13.22
CA GLY A 16 10.68 35.41 -13.17
C GLY A 16 9.61 34.94 -12.21
N MET A 17 8.46 34.48 -12.75
CA MET A 17 7.54 33.67 -11.98
C MET A 17 8.28 32.39 -11.53
N PRO A 18 8.36 32.11 -10.21
CA PRO A 18 8.79 30.79 -9.77
C PRO A 18 7.75 29.82 -10.31
N SER A 19 8.15 28.97 -11.24
CA SER A 19 7.41 27.77 -11.60
C SER A 19 7.37 26.91 -10.33
N LEU A 20 6.25 26.94 -9.62
CA LEU A 20 5.93 25.95 -8.62
C LEU A 20 5.85 24.64 -9.40
N LEU A 21 6.91 23.85 -9.36
CA LEU A 21 6.88 22.44 -9.69
C LEU A 21 5.97 21.79 -8.63
N TYR A 22 4.66 21.82 -8.86
CA TYR A 22 3.77 20.87 -8.22
C TYR A 22 4.22 19.50 -8.71
N GLY A 23 4.91 18.74 -7.86
CA GLY A 23 5.07 17.32 -8.08
C GLY A 23 3.66 16.77 -8.29
N GLN A 24 3.41 16.16 -9.43
CA GLN A 24 2.11 15.57 -9.73
C GLN A 24 1.90 14.46 -8.70
N GLU A 25 0.91 14.60 -7.82
CA GLU A 25 0.58 13.56 -6.85
C GLU A 25 0.16 12.31 -7.62
N LEU A 26 0.74 11.17 -7.24
CA LEU A 26 0.40 9.89 -7.86
C LEU A 26 -1.08 9.57 -7.65
N THR A 27 -1.71 9.02 -8.66
CA THR A 27 -3.06 8.44 -8.53
C THR A 27 -3.01 7.12 -7.77
N ALA A 28 -4.16 6.60 -7.35
CA ALA A 28 -4.25 5.30 -6.68
C ALA A 28 -3.66 4.16 -7.53
N ILE A 29 -3.90 4.18 -8.85
CA ILE A 29 -3.37 3.16 -9.77
C ILE A 29 -1.86 3.29 -9.92
N GLU A 30 -1.32 4.49 -10.13
CA GLU A 30 0.13 4.72 -10.23
C GLU A 30 0.85 4.34 -8.94
N THR A 31 0.24 4.60 -7.77
CA THR A 31 0.79 4.17 -6.48
C THR A 31 0.79 2.64 -6.34
N ALA A 32 -0.27 1.98 -6.76
CA ALA A 32 -0.34 0.52 -6.75
C ALA A 32 0.67 -0.11 -7.72
N GLU A 33 0.82 0.44 -8.92
CA GLU A 33 1.81 0.02 -9.93
C GLU A 33 3.23 0.12 -9.36
N LEU A 34 3.60 1.30 -8.88
CA LEU A 34 4.93 1.55 -8.31
C LEU A 34 5.22 0.63 -7.11
N GLY A 35 4.21 0.44 -6.23
CA GLY A 35 4.35 -0.43 -5.06
C GLY A 35 4.58 -1.89 -5.44
N VAL A 36 3.88 -2.39 -6.46
CA VAL A 36 4.04 -3.77 -6.95
C VAL A 36 5.38 -3.93 -7.68
N GLU A 37 5.78 -2.99 -8.53
CA GLU A 37 7.09 -3.01 -9.19
C GLU A 37 8.22 -3.05 -8.16
N THR A 38 8.22 -2.14 -7.19
CA THR A 38 9.22 -2.08 -6.11
C THR A 38 9.28 -3.41 -5.33
N LEU A 39 8.12 -3.99 -5.01
CA LEU A 39 8.04 -5.27 -4.30
C LEU A 39 8.66 -6.40 -5.13
N LEU A 40 8.34 -6.51 -6.41
CA LEU A 40 8.83 -7.58 -7.26
C LEU A 40 10.33 -7.44 -7.58
N GLU A 41 10.83 -6.22 -7.80
CA GLU A 41 12.27 -5.95 -7.91
C GLU A 41 12.99 -6.38 -6.64
N THR A 42 12.49 -6.00 -5.46
CA THR A 42 13.04 -6.41 -4.16
C THR A 42 13.06 -7.93 -4.00
N VAL A 43 11.98 -8.61 -4.40
CA VAL A 43 11.90 -10.08 -4.36
C VAL A 43 12.96 -10.71 -5.27
N ILE A 44 13.12 -10.21 -6.50
CA ILE A 44 14.11 -10.73 -7.46
C ILE A 44 15.54 -10.53 -6.92
N GLU A 45 15.85 -9.35 -6.41
CA GLU A 45 17.18 -9.00 -5.89
C GLU A 45 17.52 -9.75 -4.58
N SER A 46 16.52 -10.02 -3.74
CA SER A 46 16.72 -10.67 -2.45
C SER A 46 16.46 -12.19 -2.45
N LYS A 47 16.05 -12.77 -3.56
CA LYS A 47 15.61 -14.17 -3.69
C LYS A 47 16.62 -15.19 -3.13
N ASP A 48 17.92 -14.97 -3.36
CA ASP A 48 18.97 -15.88 -2.89
C ASP A 48 19.06 -15.91 -1.35
N PHE A 49 18.65 -14.82 -0.67
CA PHE A 49 18.62 -14.78 0.78
C PHE A 49 17.51 -15.64 1.37
N PHE A 50 16.44 -15.96 0.62
CA PHE A 50 15.36 -16.81 1.13
C PHE A 50 15.85 -18.18 1.62
N LEU A 51 16.92 -18.72 1.02
CA LEU A 51 17.53 -19.99 1.43
C LEU A 51 18.70 -19.83 2.40
N THR A 52 19.43 -18.71 2.33
CA THR A 52 20.68 -18.50 3.07
C THR A 52 20.54 -17.59 4.28
N ASP A 53 19.62 -16.62 4.24
CA ASP A 53 19.34 -15.64 5.31
C ASP A 53 17.89 -15.17 5.21
N ARG A 54 16.97 -15.98 5.68
CA ARG A 54 15.52 -15.72 5.56
C ARG A 54 15.08 -14.43 6.22
N GLU A 55 15.72 -14.04 7.32
CA GLU A 55 15.36 -12.79 8.01
C GLU A 55 15.71 -11.58 7.16
N ARG A 56 16.84 -11.60 6.48
CA ARG A 56 17.21 -10.54 5.53
C ARG A 56 16.25 -10.44 4.35
N TYR A 57 15.80 -11.58 3.83
CA TYR A 57 14.78 -11.60 2.77
C TYR A 57 13.48 -10.96 3.23
N PHE A 58 12.95 -11.40 4.39
CA PHE A 58 11.68 -10.87 4.90
C PHE A 58 11.78 -9.40 5.32
N ALA A 59 12.91 -8.95 5.85
CA ALA A 59 13.14 -7.54 6.15
C ALA A 59 13.09 -6.66 4.88
N ALA A 60 13.70 -7.12 3.78
CA ALA A 60 13.63 -6.40 2.51
C ALA A 60 12.20 -6.34 1.95
N VAL A 61 11.46 -7.46 1.99
CA VAL A 61 10.04 -7.50 1.56
C VAL A 61 9.18 -6.61 2.45
N GLU A 62 9.40 -6.63 3.77
CA GLU A 62 8.67 -5.77 4.72
C GLU A 62 8.89 -4.28 4.43
N GLU A 63 10.12 -3.88 4.16
CA GLU A 63 10.46 -2.50 3.79
C GLU A 63 9.75 -2.10 2.50
N ALA A 64 9.79 -2.94 1.46
CA ALA A 64 9.14 -2.66 0.18
C ALA A 64 7.63 -2.47 0.31
N VAL A 65 6.94 -3.35 1.03
CA VAL A 65 5.48 -3.24 1.20
C VAL A 65 5.06 -2.08 2.11
N SER A 66 5.88 -1.70 3.10
CA SER A 66 5.55 -0.66 4.09
C SER A 66 5.40 0.74 3.48
N ASN A 67 5.94 0.96 2.28
CA ASN A 67 5.76 2.23 1.56
C ASN A 67 4.34 2.38 0.98
N THR A 68 3.70 1.28 0.60
CA THR A 68 2.39 1.27 -0.06
C THR A 68 1.27 0.82 0.86
N VAL A 69 1.54 -0.10 1.79
CA VAL A 69 0.54 -0.66 2.72
C VAL A 69 0.52 0.13 4.03
N ASP A 70 -0.65 0.60 4.42
CA ASP A 70 -0.90 1.13 5.77
C ASP A 70 -1.37 0.00 6.69
N PHE A 71 -0.46 -0.57 7.46
CA PHE A 71 -0.78 -1.68 8.35
C PHE A 71 -1.66 -1.26 9.53
N ASN A 72 -1.72 0.02 9.91
CA ASN A 72 -2.67 0.50 10.90
C ASN A 72 -4.09 0.45 10.33
N ALA A 73 -4.28 0.93 9.10
CA ALA A 73 -5.56 0.83 8.41
C ALA A 73 -5.96 -0.65 8.15
N VAL A 74 -5.00 -1.52 7.79
CA VAL A 74 -5.25 -2.98 7.69
C VAL A 74 -5.72 -3.55 9.02
N ALA A 75 -5.07 -3.19 10.14
CA ALA A 75 -5.47 -3.65 11.47
C ALA A 75 -6.90 -3.20 11.82
N GLU A 76 -7.26 -1.96 11.50
CA GLU A 76 -8.63 -1.46 11.70
C GLU A 76 -9.66 -2.21 10.85
N VAL A 77 -9.35 -2.51 9.59
CA VAL A 77 -10.21 -3.33 8.71
C VAL A 77 -10.41 -4.73 9.31
N VAL A 78 -9.34 -5.35 9.81
CA VAL A 78 -9.39 -6.69 10.41
C VAL A 78 -10.11 -6.67 11.76
N MET A 79 -9.86 -5.71 12.63
CA MET A 79 -10.59 -5.56 13.90
C MET A 79 -12.07 -5.22 13.68
N SER A 80 -12.38 -4.42 12.62
CA SER A 80 -13.73 -3.99 12.27
C SER A 80 -14.49 -3.45 13.49
N ARG A 81 -15.64 -4.02 13.83
CA ARG A 81 -16.47 -3.59 14.99
C ARG A 81 -15.75 -3.63 16.35
N TYR A 82 -14.65 -4.33 16.47
CA TYR A 82 -13.84 -4.39 17.68
C TYR A 82 -12.79 -3.27 17.75
N ALA A 83 -12.55 -2.55 16.67
CA ALA A 83 -11.57 -1.46 16.62
C ALA A 83 -11.89 -0.34 17.61
N ASP A 84 -13.19 -0.03 17.81
CA ASP A 84 -13.65 0.99 18.77
C ASP A 84 -13.46 0.56 20.25
N LEU A 85 -13.26 -0.73 20.50
CA LEU A 85 -13.02 -1.29 21.84
C LEU A 85 -11.49 -1.37 22.16
N ALA A 86 -10.65 -1.30 21.14
CA ALA A 86 -9.21 -1.42 21.29
C ALA A 86 -8.57 -0.09 21.68
N THR A 87 -7.59 -0.13 22.56
CA THR A 87 -6.72 1.00 22.84
C THR A 87 -5.79 1.30 21.67
N ALA A 88 -5.23 2.51 21.59
CA ALA A 88 -4.24 2.86 20.57
C ALA A 88 -3.02 1.93 20.59
N GLU A 89 -2.56 1.51 21.80
CA GLU A 89 -1.47 0.57 21.97
C GLU A 89 -1.82 -0.83 21.42
N GLN A 90 -3.02 -1.32 21.68
CA GLN A 90 -3.49 -2.61 21.13
C GLN A 90 -3.60 -2.57 19.60
N LYS A 91 -4.10 -1.47 19.02
CA LYS A 91 -4.14 -1.28 17.56
C LYS A 91 -2.74 -1.30 16.95
N GLN A 92 -1.80 -0.55 17.55
CA GLN A 92 -0.41 -0.53 17.07
C GLN A 92 0.23 -1.91 17.17
N ARG A 93 0.09 -2.59 18.31
CA ARG A 93 0.61 -3.96 18.49
C ARG A 93 0.02 -4.92 17.46
N PHE A 94 -1.27 -4.81 17.15
CA PHE A 94 -1.88 -5.66 16.13
C PHE A 94 -1.40 -5.32 14.72
N SER A 95 -1.21 -4.05 14.41
CA SER A 95 -0.59 -3.59 13.16
C SER A 95 0.79 -4.24 12.94
N ASP A 96 1.65 -4.24 13.98
CA ASP A 96 2.98 -4.85 13.92
C ASP A 96 2.92 -6.38 13.76
N ILE A 97 1.99 -7.03 14.45
CA ILE A 97 1.73 -8.48 14.31
C ILE A 97 1.29 -8.80 12.87
N LEU A 98 0.33 -8.06 12.32
CA LEU A 98 -0.16 -8.26 10.96
C LEU A 98 0.94 -8.00 9.93
N LYS A 99 1.70 -6.91 10.08
CA LYS A 99 2.82 -6.60 9.21
C LYS A 99 3.79 -7.78 9.14
N ASN A 100 4.25 -8.29 10.25
CA ASN A 100 5.16 -9.44 10.29
C ASN A 100 4.52 -10.71 9.72
N THR A 101 3.30 -11.05 10.13
CA THR A 101 2.62 -12.28 9.71
C THR A 101 2.34 -12.29 8.22
N LEU A 102 1.75 -11.19 7.68
CA LEU A 102 1.38 -11.09 6.27
C LEU A 102 2.62 -11.03 5.37
N THR A 103 3.64 -10.27 5.77
CA THR A 103 4.91 -10.19 5.02
C THR A 103 5.57 -11.56 4.94
N ARG A 104 5.62 -12.33 6.02
CA ARG A 104 6.21 -13.67 6.01
C ARG A 104 5.38 -14.66 5.19
N PHE A 105 4.06 -14.65 5.33
CA PHE A 105 3.18 -15.58 4.64
C PHE A 105 3.17 -15.32 3.13
N TYR A 106 2.88 -14.09 2.71
CA TYR A 106 2.80 -13.74 1.28
C TYR A 106 4.17 -13.57 0.65
N GLY A 107 5.16 -13.04 1.39
CA GLY A 107 6.54 -12.92 0.92
C GLY A 107 7.16 -14.28 0.59
N ALA A 108 6.85 -15.33 1.37
CA ALA A 108 7.30 -16.69 1.03
C ALA A 108 6.70 -17.19 -0.30
N ALA A 109 5.47 -16.83 -0.63
CA ALA A 109 4.85 -17.19 -1.90
C ALA A 109 5.48 -16.43 -3.09
N LEU A 110 5.91 -15.18 -2.87
CA LEU A 110 6.53 -14.35 -3.91
C LEU A 110 7.89 -14.87 -4.41
N VAL A 111 8.57 -15.73 -3.64
CA VAL A 111 9.82 -16.38 -4.10
C VAL A 111 9.62 -17.18 -5.40
N SER A 112 8.40 -17.67 -5.65
CA SER A 112 8.04 -18.40 -6.87
C SER A 112 7.73 -17.49 -8.06
N TYR A 113 7.72 -16.16 -7.87
CA TYR A 113 7.52 -15.23 -8.97
C TYR A 113 8.61 -15.38 -10.02
N ASN A 114 8.22 -15.49 -11.28
CA ASN A 114 9.10 -15.78 -12.40
C ASN A 114 8.77 -14.92 -13.64
N GLY A 115 8.45 -13.64 -13.41
CA GLY A 115 8.21 -12.68 -14.50
C GLY A 115 6.87 -12.85 -15.21
N GLN A 116 5.83 -13.27 -14.49
CA GLN A 116 4.45 -13.27 -15.00
C GLN A 116 4.05 -11.83 -15.37
N GLU A 117 3.22 -11.69 -16.41
CA GLU A 117 2.72 -10.39 -16.85
C GLU A 117 1.76 -9.80 -15.81
N LEU A 118 1.98 -8.53 -15.47
CA LEU A 118 1.08 -7.75 -14.59
C LEU A 118 0.26 -6.79 -15.46
N VAL A 119 -1.05 -6.84 -15.32
CA VAL A 119 -1.97 -5.94 -16.02
C VAL A 119 -2.84 -5.22 -15.02
N PHE A 120 -2.59 -3.93 -14.83
CA PHE A 120 -3.42 -3.08 -14.00
C PHE A 120 -4.70 -2.71 -14.77
N LEU A 121 -5.81 -2.73 -14.06
CA LEU A 121 -7.13 -2.48 -14.61
C LEU A 121 -7.68 -1.17 -14.03
N PRO A 122 -8.32 -0.33 -14.85
CA PRO A 122 -8.98 0.86 -14.34
C PRO A 122 -10.08 0.47 -13.35
N SER A 123 -10.46 1.42 -12.48
CA SER A 123 -11.59 1.22 -11.57
C SER A 123 -12.83 0.75 -12.32
N THR A 124 -13.49 -0.26 -11.80
CA THR A 124 -14.77 -0.77 -12.33
C THR A 124 -15.97 0.09 -11.91
N ASN A 125 -15.76 0.99 -10.96
CA ASN A 125 -16.78 1.94 -10.47
C ASN A 125 -16.18 3.32 -10.19
N PRO A 126 -15.74 4.06 -11.24
CA PRO A 126 -15.10 5.37 -11.05
C PRO A 126 -15.98 6.39 -10.33
N GLU A 127 -17.30 6.29 -10.45
CA GLU A 127 -18.25 7.18 -9.76
C GLU A 127 -18.33 6.90 -8.24
N GLY A 128 -17.98 5.68 -7.82
CA GLY A 128 -17.89 5.28 -6.42
C GLY A 128 -16.52 5.52 -5.79
N ASP A 129 -15.52 5.87 -6.59
CA ASP A 129 -14.18 6.15 -6.10
C ASP A 129 -14.16 7.45 -5.30
N SER A 130 -13.48 7.41 -4.18
CA SER A 130 -13.34 8.55 -3.27
C SER A 130 -11.96 8.57 -2.62
N ARG A 131 -11.64 9.66 -1.93
CA ARG A 131 -10.41 9.72 -1.11
C ARG A 131 -10.35 8.64 -0.03
N ALA A 132 -11.49 8.22 0.48
CA ALA A 132 -11.59 7.22 1.55
C ALA A 132 -11.60 5.78 1.02
N ASP A 133 -11.98 5.57 -0.25
CA ASP A 133 -12.16 4.23 -0.81
C ASP A 133 -12.10 4.25 -2.35
N THR A 134 -11.09 3.61 -2.88
CA THR A 134 -10.87 3.45 -4.32
C THR A 134 -10.35 2.03 -4.56
N VAL A 135 -10.87 1.35 -5.59
CA VAL A 135 -10.46 -0.01 -5.93
C VAL A 135 -9.63 -0.02 -7.21
N VAL A 136 -8.39 -0.50 -7.09
CA VAL A 136 -7.49 -0.76 -8.22
C VAL A 136 -7.48 -2.26 -8.49
N GLY A 137 -7.82 -2.66 -9.71
CA GLY A 137 -7.74 -4.05 -10.16
C GLY A 137 -6.37 -4.38 -10.74
N MET A 138 -5.92 -5.63 -10.56
CA MET A 138 -4.74 -6.17 -11.20
C MET A 138 -4.98 -7.63 -11.60
N GLU A 139 -4.47 -8.04 -12.75
CA GLU A 139 -4.36 -9.43 -13.18
C GLU A 139 -2.90 -9.83 -13.28
N LEU A 140 -2.55 -10.92 -12.63
CA LEU A 140 -1.29 -11.63 -12.84
C LEU A 140 -1.55 -12.69 -13.90
N ARG A 141 -0.96 -12.53 -15.08
CA ARG A 141 -1.12 -13.40 -16.24
C ARG A 141 0.10 -14.26 -16.45
N GLY A 142 -0.11 -15.53 -16.64
CA GLY A 142 0.95 -16.49 -16.91
C GLY A 142 0.74 -17.80 -16.15
N GLY A 143 1.15 -18.93 -16.73
CA GLY A 143 0.87 -20.25 -16.23
C GLY A 143 -0.53 -20.76 -16.62
N ASP A 144 -1.10 -21.68 -15.84
CA ASP A 144 -2.36 -22.37 -16.17
C ASP A 144 -3.62 -21.55 -15.88
N SER A 145 -3.50 -20.42 -15.16
CA SER A 145 -4.63 -19.56 -14.80
C SER A 145 -4.19 -18.14 -14.49
N ASN A 146 -5.06 -17.16 -14.78
CA ASN A 146 -4.87 -15.78 -14.37
C ASN A 146 -5.32 -15.61 -12.91
N LEU A 147 -4.54 -14.83 -12.15
CA LEU A 147 -4.86 -14.48 -10.78
C LEU A 147 -5.31 -13.03 -10.73
N THR A 148 -6.53 -12.79 -10.22
CA THR A 148 -7.08 -11.44 -10.08
C THR A 148 -6.85 -10.92 -8.66
N LEU A 149 -6.35 -9.69 -8.55
CA LEU A 149 -6.19 -8.96 -7.31
C LEU A 149 -7.02 -7.67 -7.37
N GLN A 150 -7.52 -7.23 -6.21
CA GLN A 150 -8.18 -5.95 -6.05
C GLN A 150 -7.61 -5.26 -4.83
N TYR A 151 -6.97 -4.10 -5.05
CA TYR A 151 -6.37 -3.27 -4.03
C TYR A 151 -7.39 -2.22 -3.59
N GLN A 152 -7.84 -2.27 -2.33
CA GLN A 152 -8.67 -1.23 -1.74
C GLN A 152 -7.76 -0.17 -1.16
N MET A 153 -7.71 0.98 -1.85
CA MET A 153 -6.82 2.10 -1.57
C MET A 153 -7.58 3.23 -0.88
N PHE A 154 -6.89 4.07 -0.15
CA PHE A 154 -7.40 5.32 0.43
C PHE A 154 -6.29 6.37 0.49
N LEU A 155 -6.67 7.65 0.52
CA LEU A 155 -5.75 8.76 0.80
C LEU A 155 -5.63 8.94 2.32
N ASN A 156 -4.39 8.84 2.82
CA ASN A 156 -4.10 9.10 4.23
C ASN A 156 -4.12 10.62 4.55
N GLU A 157 -3.80 10.97 5.79
CA GLU A 157 -3.77 12.37 6.25
C GLU A 157 -2.68 13.23 5.57
N ASN A 158 -1.69 12.59 4.96
CA ASN A 158 -0.61 13.25 4.21
C ASN A 158 -0.90 13.36 2.71
N ASP A 159 -2.14 13.07 2.26
CA ASP A 159 -2.53 13.01 0.86
C ASP A 159 -1.77 11.94 0.05
N GLU A 160 -1.33 10.85 0.69
CA GLU A 160 -0.69 9.72 0.04
C GLU A 160 -1.68 8.56 -0.12
N TRP A 161 -1.74 7.95 -1.30
CA TRP A 161 -2.50 6.72 -1.52
C TRP A 161 -1.85 5.55 -0.78
N LYS A 162 -2.64 4.84 0.02
CA LYS A 162 -2.21 3.65 0.77
C LYS A 162 -3.20 2.50 0.59
N LEU A 163 -2.69 1.29 0.62
CA LEU A 163 -3.48 0.06 0.62
C LEU A 163 -3.96 -0.23 2.05
N LYS A 164 -5.26 -0.43 2.22
CA LYS A 164 -5.88 -0.85 3.50
C LYS A 164 -6.48 -2.25 3.45
N ASN A 165 -6.73 -2.81 2.27
CA ASN A 165 -7.29 -4.16 2.11
C ASN A 165 -6.98 -4.72 0.72
N LEU A 166 -6.91 -6.05 0.63
CA LEU A 166 -6.64 -6.78 -0.61
C LEU A 166 -7.68 -7.89 -0.79
N SER A 167 -8.20 -8.03 -2.01
CA SER A 167 -8.90 -9.24 -2.43
C SER A 167 -8.02 -10.03 -3.40
N LEU A 168 -7.91 -11.33 -3.18
CA LEU A 168 -7.11 -12.26 -3.96
C LEU A 168 -8.02 -13.36 -4.49
N ALA A 169 -8.12 -13.52 -5.81
CA ALA A 169 -9.00 -14.50 -6.46
C ALA A 169 -10.45 -14.44 -5.94
N GLY A 170 -10.97 -13.24 -5.70
CA GLY A 170 -12.33 -13.01 -5.17
C GLY A 170 -12.47 -13.17 -3.65
N ILE A 171 -11.41 -13.57 -2.94
CA ILE A 171 -11.40 -13.68 -1.47
C ILE A 171 -10.92 -12.35 -0.88
N ASN A 172 -11.79 -11.66 -0.15
CA ASN A 172 -11.43 -10.45 0.59
C ASN A 172 -10.65 -10.83 1.87
N LEU A 173 -9.35 -10.48 1.91
CA LEU A 173 -8.46 -10.88 2.99
C LEU A 173 -8.81 -10.22 4.32
N GLY A 174 -9.17 -8.93 4.32
CA GLY A 174 -9.61 -8.25 5.53
C GLY A 174 -10.81 -8.94 6.17
N ARG A 175 -11.80 -9.34 5.36
CA ARG A 175 -12.96 -10.10 5.85
C ARG A 175 -12.59 -11.49 6.35
N GLN A 176 -11.65 -12.17 5.69
CA GLN A 176 -11.18 -13.49 6.14
C GLN A 176 -10.48 -13.38 7.50
N TYR A 177 -9.57 -12.42 7.65
CA TYR A 177 -8.87 -12.19 8.91
C TYR A 177 -9.81 -11.64 10.01
N TYR A 178 -10.80 -10.81 9.66
CA TYR A 178 -11.87 -10.43 10.61
C TYR A 178 -12.59 -11.65 11.18
N THR A 179 -12.88 -12.65 10.35
CA THR A 179 -13.54 -13.89 10.81
C THR A 179 -12.67 -14.61 11.84
N GLN A 180 -11.35 -14.70 11.61
CA GLN A 180 -10.40 -15.26 12.57
C GLN A 180 -10.34 -14.42 13.85
N PHE A 181 -10.23 -13.09 13.74
CA PHE A 181 -10.20 -12.17 14.88
C PHE A 181 -11.46 -12.33 15.73
N SER A 182 -12.64 -12.32 15.10
CA SER A 182 -13.93 -12.47 15.79
C SER A 182 -14.07 -13.82 16.49
N ALA A 183 -13.54 -14.91 15.91
CA ALA A 183 -13.53 -16.21 16.57
C ALA A 183 -12.64 -16.21 17.82
N LEU A 184 -11.45 -15.61 17.75
CA LEU A 184 -10.56 -15.45 18.90
C LEU A 184 -11.16 -14.54 19.98
N MET A 185 -11.85 -13.45 19.61
CA MET A 185 -12.57 -12.59 20.55
C MET A 185 -13.62 -13.39 21.33
N THR A 186 -14.38 -14.26 20.65
CA THR A 186 -15.35 -15.15 21.31
C THR A 186 -14.65 -16.15 22.23
N GLN A 187 -13.56 -16.75 21.79
CA GLN A 187 -12.80 -17.74 22.56
C GLN A 187 -12.17 -17.17 23.83
N HIS A 188 -11.75 -15.89 23.77
CA HIS A 188 -11.05 -15.21 24.86
C HIS A 188 -11.94 -14.20 25.62
N ASN A 189 -13.28 -14.36 25.61
CA ASN A 189 -14.24 -13.53 26.33
C ASN A 189 -14.11 -12.02 26.04
N ASN A 190 -13.82 -11.67 24.77
CA ASN A 190 -13.58 -10.31 24.28
C ASN A 190 -12.32 -9.62 24.90
N ASP A 191 -11.36 -10.38 25.36
CA ASP A 191 -10.07 -9.87 25.79
C ASP A 191 -9.13 -9.72 24.59
N ILE A 192 -8.90 -8.47 24.17
CA ILE A 192 -8.10 -8.16 22.99
C ILE A 192 -6.63 -8.57 23.20
N ASP A 193 -6.05 -8.41 24.39
CA ASP A 193 -4.66 -8.77 24.63
C ASP A 193 -4.45 -10.27 24.45
N LEU A 194 -5.36 -11.09 24.95
CA LEU A 194 -5.33 -12.54 24.72
C LEU A 194 -5.51 -12.91 23.25
N VAL A 195 -6.32 -12.16 22.50
CA VAL A 195 -6.46 -12.35 21.05
C VAL A 195 -5.13 -12.08 20.35
N LEU A 196 -4.46 -10.95 20.67
CA LEU A 196 -3.19 -10.58 20.05
C LEU A 196 -2.06 -11.58 20.38
N GLU A 197 -2.04 -12.12 21.60
CA GLU A 197 -1.09 -13.16 22.02
C GLU A 197 -1.29 -14.49 21.29
N ASN A 198 -2.51 -14.81 20.89
CA ASN A 198 -2.87 -16.05 20.23
C ASN A 198 -3.05 -15.90 18.70
N TRP A 199 -2.77 -14.75 18.14
CA TRP A 199 -2.80 -14.52 16.70
C TRP A 199 -1.66 -15.29 16.00
N LYS A 200 -2.01 -16.05 14.95
CA LYS A 200 -1.05 -16.89 14.18
C LYS A 200 -1.25 -16.71 12.68
#